data_f05b28fc5d105febf34ca92ea54cbf96
#
_entry.id   f05b28fc5d105febf34ca92ea54cbf96
#
_cell.length_a   1.000
_cell.length_b   1.000
_cell.length_c   1.000
_cell.angle_alpha   90.00
_cell.angle_beta   90.00
_cell.angle_gamma   90.00
#
_symmetry.space_group_name_H-M   'P 1'
#
loop_
_entity.id
_entity.type
_entity.pdbx_description
1 polymer ?
#
loop_
_entity_poly.entity_id
_entity_poly.type
_entity_poly.pdbx_seq_one_letter_code
_entity_poly.pdbx_strand_id
1 'polypeptide(L)'
;HVLSTFFRGEHGFASTGQTRKLIEKIREWDPDVIHLHNIHGFILQVEELFSYLKQAGKPVVWTLHDCWPYTGHCAFYDYTGCDQWKTGCKHCREYRKTYPYALFCNHTEQNYVRKKAAFTGVKNLTIVTPSQWLKGQVEQSFLKDYPVVVIPNGIDQRVFHPTDGTALRQ
;
A
#
# COMPACT_ATOMS: atom_id res chain seq x y z
N HIS A 1 6.94 10.89 -11.81
CA HIS A 1 6.11 10.43 -10.66
C HIS A 1 6.29 11.35 -9.45
N VAL A 2 7.54 11.63 -9.04
CA VAL A 2 7.83 12.50 -7.89
C VAL A 2 7.16 13.86 -8.02
N LEU A 3 7.30 14.53 -9.18
CA LEU A 3 6.64 15.81 -9.42
C LEU A 3 5.11 15.73 -9.33
N SER A 4 4.50 14.68 -9.90
CA SER A 4 3.04 14.46 -9.79
C SER A 4 2.60 14.33 -8.33
N THR A 5 3.35 13.60 -7.51
CA THR A 5 3.06 13.45 -6.09
C THR A 5 3.19 14.78 -5.35
N PHE A 6 4.32 15.47 -5.49
CA PHE A 6 4.57 16.74 -4.78
C PHE A 6 3.62 17.86 -5.17
N PHE A 7 3.43 18.07 -6.48
CA PHE A 7 2.63 19.19 -6.98
C PHE A 7 1.13 18.89 -7.01
N ARG A 8 0.75 17.65 -7.34
CA ARG A 8 -0.65 17.26 -7.54
C ARG A 8 -1.21 16.35 -6.45
N GLY A 9 -0.38 15.83 -5.53
CA GLY A 9 -0.83 14.90 -4.50
C GLY A 9 -1.35 13.55 -5.03
N GLU A 10 -0.91 13.13 -6.22
CA GLU A 10 -1.35 11.92 -6.92
C GLU A 10 -0.30 10.80 -6.80
N HIS A 11 -0.09 10.30 -5.60
CA HIS A 11 0.89 9.24 -5.34
C HIS A 11 0.35 7.86 -5.80
N GLY A 12 1.15 7.16 -6.61
CA GLY A 12 0.78 5.84 -7.16
C GLY A 12 0.01 5.90 -8.48
N PHE A 13 -0.18 7.09 -9.08
CA PHE A 13 -0.99 7.28 -10.29
C PHE A 13 -0.22 7.82 -11.49
N ALA A 14 1.11 7.77 -11.44
CA ALA A 14 1.98 8.12 -12.56
C ALA A 14 2.84 6.91 -12.98
N SER A 15 3.79 7.11 -13.92
CA SER A 15 4.67 6.01 -14.44
C SER A 15 3.95 4.97 -15.31
N THR A 16 2.91 5.35 -16.04
CA THR A 16 2.12 4.44 -16.88
C THR A 16 2.98 3.65 -17.87
N GLY A 17 3.93 4.30 -18.56
CA GLY A 17 4.78 3.62 -19.55
C GLY A 17 5.66 2.52 -18.95
N GLN A 18 6.26 2.78 -17.79
CA GLN A 18 7.07 1.79 -17.07
C GLN A 18 6.20 0.65 -16.54
N THR A 19 5.01 0.96 -16.04
CA THR A 19 4.07 -0.05 -15.56
C THR A 19 3.61 -0.97 -16.67
N ARG A 20 3.33 -0.45 -17.87
CA ARG A 20 2.99 -1.26 -19.03
C ARG A 20 4.12 -2.19 -19.46
N LYS A 21 5.36 -1.70 -19.49
CA LYS A 21 6.54 -2.54 -19.75
C LYS A 21 6.71 -3.65 -18.72
N LEU A 22 6.46 -3.35 -17.43
CA LEU A 22 6.46 -4.38 -16.38
C LEU A 22 5.38 -5.43 -16.63
N ILE A 23 4.15 -5.02 -16.99
CA ILE A 23 3.05 -5.93 -17.29
C ILE A 23 3.40 -6.84 -18.51
N GLU A 24 4.03 -6.29 -19.54
CA GLU A 24 4.54 -7.09 -20.68
C GLU A 24 5.53 -8.15 -20.20
N LYS A 25 6.47 -7.79 -19.33
CA LYS A 25 7.41 -8.75 -18.74
C LYS A 25 6.74 -9.82 -17.88
N ILE A 26 5.74 -9.45 -17.08
CA ILE A 26 4.98 -10.43 -16.29
C ILE A 26 4.26 -11.41 -17.23
N ARG A 27 3.72 -10.94 -18.34
CA ARG A 27 3.09 -11.82 -19.37
C ARG A 27 4.09 -12.75 -20.02
N GLU A 28 5.30 -12.27 -20.35
CA GLU A 28 6.38 -13.08 -20.93
C GLU A 28 6.85 -14.16 -19.96
N TRP A 29 6.99 -13.84 -18.68
CA TRP A 29 7.45 -14.77 -17.63
C TRP A 29 6.38 -15.77 -17.24
N ASP A 30 5.12 -15.42 -17.40
CA ASP A 30 3.94 -16.22 -17.03
C ASP A 30 4.03 -16.86 -15.64
N PRO A 31 4.27 -16.10 -14.57
CA PRO A 31 4.49 -16.64 -13.23
C PRO A 31 3.25 -17.34 -12.69
N ASP A 32 3.44 -18.37 -11.87
CA ASP A 32 2.35 -19.07 -11.17
C ASP A 32 1.71 -18.20 -10.08
N VAL A 33 2.49 -17.33 -9.45
CA VAL A 33 2.06 -16.43 -8.37
C VAL A 33 2.70 -15.05 -8.55
N ILE A 34 1.93 -14.00 -8.32
CA ILE A 34 2.44 -12.62 -8.29
C ILE A 34 2.45 -12.14 -6.84
N HIS A 35 3.64 -11.83 -6.31
CA HIS A 35 3.79 -11.30 -4.97
C HIS A 35 4.11 -9.81 -5.00
N LEU A 36 3.22 -9.02 -4.41
CA LEU A 36 3.34 -7.57 -4.32
C LEU A 36 3.80 -7.16 -2.91
N HIS A 37 4.66 -6.16 -2.87
CA HIS A 37 5.07 -5.43 -1.66
C HIS A 37 4.74 -3.94 -1.84
N ASN A 38 5.58 -3.05 -1.34
CA ASN A 38 5.40 -1.59 -1.42
C ASN A 38 5.30 -1.05 -2.86
N ILE A 39 4.11 -1.10 -3.43
CA ILE A 39 3.85 -0.68 -4.83
C ILE A 39 3.74 0.84 -5.00
N HIS A 40 3.81 1.60 -3.92
CA HIS A 40 3.62 3.06 -3.92
C HIS A 40 4.91 3.89 -4.01
N GLY A 41 6.06 3.28 -4.18
CA GLY A 41 7.39 3.92 -4.17
C GLY A 41 7.75 4.75 -5.41
N PHE A 42 6.86 5.56 -5.98
CA PHE A 42 7.07 6.40 -7.17
C PHE A 42 7.37 5.63 -8.47
N ILE A 43 7.14 4.34 -8.51
CA ILE A 43 7.54 3.45 -9.61
C ILE A 43 6.38 2.92 -10.44
N LEU A 44 5.20 2.75 -9.88
CA LEU A 44 4.07 2.11 -10.53
C LEU A 44 2.85 3.04 -10.66
N GLN A 45 2.10 2.83 -11.73
CA GLN A 45 0.74 3.33 -11.90
C GLN A 45 -0.21 2.21 -11.49
N VAL A 46 -0.81 2.35 -10.32
CA VAL A 46 -1.52 1.24 -9.66
C VAL A 46 -2.81 0.83 -10.37
N GLU A 47 -3.50 1.74 -11.05
CA GLU A 47 -4.72 1.41 -11.80
C GLU A 47 -4.40 0.51 -13.00
N GLU A 48 -3.30 0.77 -13.72
CA GLU A 48 -2.82 -0.08 -14.82
C GLU A 48 -2.45 -1.48 -14.31
N LEU A 49 -1.67 -1.54 -13.22
CA LEU A 49 -1.26 -2.81 -12.64
C LEU A 49 -2.48 -3.64 -12.20
N PHE A 50 -3.39 -3.06 -11.42
CA PHE A 50 -4.54 -3.78 -10.91
C PHE A 50 -5.59 -4.12 -11.98
N SER A 51 -5.70 -3.30 -13.04
CA SER A 51 -6.48 -3.65 -14.21
C SER A 51 -5.97 -4.95 -14.85
N TYR A 52 -4.65 -5.09 -14.99
CA TYR A 52 -4.02 -6.32 -15.44
C TYR A 52 -4.28 -7.50 -14.49
N LEU A 53 -4.07 -7.32 -13.18
CA LEU A 53 -4.24 -8.40 -12.18
C LEU A 53 -5.67 -8.95 -12.16
N LYS A 54 -6.68 -8.08 -12.35
CA LYS A 54 -8.09 -8.51 -12.44
C LYS A 54 -8.36 -9.41 -13.66
N GLN A 55 -7.61 -9.24 -14.74
CA GLN A 55 -7.79 -9.98 -16.00
C GLN A 55 -6.91 -11.23 -16.06
N ALA A 56 -5.74 -11.19 -15.41
CA ALA A 56 -4.74 -12.26 -15.52
C ALA A 56 -5.18 -13.58 -14.86
N GLY A 57 -6.09 -13.52 -13.87
CA GLY A 57 -6.59 -14.71 -13.17
C GLY A 57 -5.55 -15.45 -12.31
N LYS A 58 -4.32 -14.91 -12.23
CA LYS A 58 -3.22 -15.49 -11.44
C LYS A 58 -3.46 -15.26 -9.95
N PRO A 59 -2.99 -16.17 -9.07
CA PRO A 59 -2.93 -15.92 -7.64
C PRO A 59 -2.05 -14.69 -7.34
N VAL A 60 -2.55 -13.80 -6.48
CA VAL A 60 -1.84 -12.60 -6.04
C VAL A 60 -1.70 -12.62 -4.52
N VAL A 61 -0.49 -12.46 -4.04
CA VAL A 61 -0.20 -12.20 -2.63
C VAL A 61 0.23 -10.75 -2.50
N TRP A 62 -0.41 -10.00 -1.62
CA TRP A 62 -0.04 -8.60 -1.39
C TRP A 62 0.34 -8.37 0.07
N THR A 63 1.64 -8.27 0.35
CA THR A 63 2.15 -7.94 1.67
C THR A 63 2.12 -6.43 1.90
N LEU A 64 1.32 -6.01 2.85
CA LEU A 64 1.21 -4.61 3.27
C LEU A 64 2.21 -4.33 4.40
N HIS A 65 2.92 -3.22 4.31
CA HIS A 65 3.87 -2.75 5.33
C HIS A 65 3.44 -1.44 5.98
N ASP A 66 2.41 -0.80 5.44
CA ASP A 66 1.85 0.46 5.91
C ASP A 66 0.37 0.60 5.54
N CYS A 67 -0.21 1.76 5.83
CA CYS A 67 -1.63 2.04 5.66
C CYS A 67 -1.98 2.68 4.31
N TRP A 68 -0.99 3.02 3.47
CA TRP A 68 -1.22 3.71 2.20
C TRP A 68 -2.23 3.00 1.28
N PRO A 69 -2.26 1.66 1.18
CA PRO A 69 -3.18 0.96 0.28
C PRO A 69 -4.65 1.32 0.47
N TYR A 70 -5.08 1.54 1.69
CA TYR A 70 -6.50 1.77 2.01
C TYR A 70 -6.83 3.17 2.51
N THR A 71 -5.86 4.09 2.51
CA THR A 71 -6.07 5.52 2.79
C THR A 71 -6.13 6.33 1.51
N GLY A 72 -6.60 7.57 1.58
CA GLY A 72 -6.55 8.49 0.43
C GLY A 72 -5.18 9.11 0.20
N HIS A 73 -4.29 9.09 1.22
CA HIS A 73 -3.00 9.77 1.15
C HIS A 73 -1.93 9.08 2.01
N CYS A 74 -2.11 9.10 3.34
CA CYS A 74 -1.05 8.80 4.30
C CYS A 74 -0.68 7.31 4.38
N ALA A 75 0.62 7.04 4.50
CA ALA A 75 1.13 5.71 4.83
C ALA A 75 0.96 5.39 6.32
N PHE A 76 0.94 6.41 7.18
CA PHE A 76 0.70 6.27 8.62
C PHE A 76 -0.22 7.39 9.11
N TYR A 77 -1.21 7.06 9.91
CA TYR A 77 -2.20 8.01 10.43
C TYR A 77 -2.45 7.85 11.94
N ASP A 78 -1.89 6.83 12.55
CA ASP A 78 -2.18 6.45 13.93
C ASP A 78 -1.91 7.58 14.92
N TYR A 79 -0.79 8.28 14.76
CA TYR A 79 -0.40 9.42 15.60
C TYR A 79 -1.36 10.62 15.51
N THR A 80 -2.19 10.70 14.46
CA THR A 80 -3.21 11.77 14.32
C THR A 80 -4.58 11.35 14.83
N GLY A 81 -4.78 10.08 15.16
CA GLY A 81 -6.07 9.51 15.55
C GLY A 81 -7.11 9.57 14.44
N CYS A 82 -6.70 9.68 13.17
CA CYS A 82 -7.61 9.80 12.04
C CYS A 82 -8.27 8.47 11.71
N ASP A 83 -9.60 8.45 11.58
CA ASP A 83 -10.40 7.28 11.21
C ASP A 83 -11.19 7.45 9.90
N GLN A 84 -10.99 8.55 9.17
CA GLN A 84 -11.69 8.83 7.91
C GLN A 84 -11.49 7.74 6.86
N TRP A 85 -10.36 7.04 6.86
CA TRP A 85 -10.05 5.95 5.94
C TRP A 85 -11.07 4.80 5.98
N LYS A 86 -11.82 4.64 7.06
CA LYS A 86 -12.87 3.60 7.20
C LYS A 86 -14.03 3.83 6.24
N THR A 87 -14.40 5.07 6.02
CA THR A 87 -15.59 5.44 5.24
C THR A 87 -15.29 6.26 4.00
N GLY A 88 -14.16 6.97 3.96
CA GLY A 88 -13.73 7.81 2.85
C GLY A 88 -12.86 8.95 3.34
N CYS A 89 -11.66 9.10 2.81
CA CYS A 89 -10.76 10.18 3.16
C CYS A 89 -11.17 11.48 2.50
N LYS A 90 -11.75 12.40 3.27
CA LYS A 90 -12.20 13.71 2.78
C LYS A 90 -11.49 14.84 3.52
N HIS A 91 -11.21 15.96 2.82
CA HIS A 91 -10.65 17.17 3.42
C HIS A 91 -9.48 16.93 4.38
N CYS A 92 -8.55 16.08 3.98
CA CYS A 92 -7.39 15.74 4.80
C CYS A 92 -6.59 16.99 5.17
N ARG A 93 -6.43 17.26 6.47
CA ARG A 93 -5.63 18.39 6.99
C ARG A 93 -4.15 18.06 7.05
N GLU A 94 -3.80 16.77 7.00
CA GLU A 94 -2.45 16.27 7.19
C GLU A 94 -1.70 16.00 5.87
N TYR A 95 -2.29 16.26 4.68
CA TYR A 95 -1.71 15.91 3.39
C TYR A 95 -0.35 16.56 3.10
N ARG A 96 -0.04 17.68 3.81
CA ARG A 96 1.26 18.35 3.73
C ARG A 96 2.28 17.83 4.73
N LYS A 97 1.84 17.16 5.80
CA LYS A 97 2.66 16.75 6.94
C LYS A 97 2.94 15.25 6.97
N THR A 98 2.11 14.46 6.31
CA THR A 98 2.23 13.01 6.28
C THR A 98 2.84 12.53 4.96
N TYR A 99 3.64 11.47 5.04
CA TYR A 99 4.14 10.81 3.82
C TYR A 99 3.01 10.06 3.08
N PRO A 100 2.95 10.16 1.74
CA PRO A 100 3.78 10.96 0.83
C PRO A 100 3.35 12.43 0.81
N TYR A 101 4.29 13.35 1.02
CA TYR A 101 3.99 14.77 1.13
C TYR A 101 3.42 15.35 -0.17
N ALA A 102 2.35 16.16 -0.08
CA ALA A 102 1.81 16.94 -1.18
C ALA A 102 1.80 18.41 -0.80
N LEU A 103 2.33 19.29 -1.68
CA LEU A 103 2.53 20.70 -1.32
C LEU A 103 1.36 21.59 -1.70
N PHE A 104 0.75 21.39 -2.88
CA PHE A 104 -0.21 22.33 -3.45
C PHE A 104 -1.63 21.79 -3.51
N CYS A 105 -1.83 20.55 -3.94
CA CYS A 105 -3.16 20.01 -4.17
C CYS A 105 -3.49 18.90 -3.16
N ASN A 106 -4.70 18.99 -2.60
CA ASN A 106 -5.25 17.92 -1.75
C ASN A 106 -6.19 17.05 -2.57
N HIS A 107 -5.67 16.00 -3.18
CA HIS A 107 -6.45 15.02 -3.93
C HIS A 107 -6.81 13.77 -3.11
N THR A 108 -6.82 13.88 -1.77
CA THR A 108 -7.02 12.75 -0.86
C THR A 108 -8.33 11.99 -1.12
N GLU A 109 -9.44 12.71 -1.36
CA GLU A 109 -10.72 12.08 -1.65
C GLU A 109 -10.70 11.35 -3.00
N GLN A 110 -10.21 11.99 -4.05
CA GLN A 110 -10.08 11.38 -5.37
C GLN A 110 -9.17 10.15 -5.33
N ASN A 111 -8.03 10.25 -4.65
CA ASN A 111 -7.10 9.13 -4.49
C ASN A 111 -7.74 7.95 -3.75
N TYR A 112 -8.53 8.21 -2.71
CA TYR A 112 -9.27 7.17 -2.00
C TYR A 112 -10.24 6.43 -2.92
N VAL A 113 -11.05 7.17 -3.68
CA VAL A 113 -12.01 6.59 -4.63
C VAL A 113 -11.29 5.79 -5.71
N ARG A 114 -10.22 6.32 -6.29
CA ARG A 114 -9.40 5.65 -7.31
C ARG A 114 -8.76 4.37 -6.79
N LYS A 115 -8.16 4.41 -5.59
CA LYS A 115 -7.58 3.22 -4.95
C LYS A 115 -8.64 2.17 -4.66
N LYS A 116 -9.78 2.55 -4.10
CA LYS A 116 -10.88 1.63 -3.87
C LYS A 116 -11.31 0.95 -5.16
N ALA A 117 -11.52 1.70 -6.24
CA ALA A 117 -11.89 1.15 -7.53
C ALA A 117 -10.79 0.25 -8.13
N ALA A 118 -9.51 0.62 -7.97
CA ALA A 118 -8.39 -0.17 -8.48
C ALA A 118 -8.19 -1.45 -7.69
N PHE A 119 -8.11 -1.38 -6.36
CA PHE A 119 -7.66 -2.47 -5.51
C PHE A 119 -8.74 -3.49 -5.15
N THR A 120 -10.03 -3.17 -5.29
CA THR A 120 -11.12 -4.15 -5.10
C THR A 120 -11.41 -4.94 -6.37
N GLY A 121 -11.94 -6.16 -6.23
CA GLY A 121 -12.39 -7.01 -7.34
C GLY A 121 -11.30 -7.86 -8.01
N VAL A 122 -10.14 -8.03 -7.41
CA VAL A 122 -9.14 -9.05 -7.81
C VAL A 122 -9.54 -10.39 -7.21
N LYS A 123 -9.93 -11.37 -8.02
CA LYS A 123 -10.57 -12.62 -7.55
C LYS A 123 -9.67 -13.50 -6.66
N ASN A 124 -8.39 -13.61 -6.98
CA ASN A 124 -7.44 -14.52 -6.32
C ASN A 124 -6.38 -13.74 -5.52
N LEU A 125 -6.79 -12.70 -4.78
CA LEU A 125 -5.88 -11.90 -3.99
C LEU A 125 -5.98 -12.25 -2.51
N THR A 126 -4.83 -12.52 -1.88
CA THR A 126 -4.67 -12.66 -0.44
C THR A 126 -3.78 -11.54 0.08
N ILE A 127 -4.21 -10.87 1.13
CA ILE A 127 -3.43 -9.84 1.82
C ILE A 127 -2.62 -10.49 2.95
N VAL A 128 -1.35 -10.10 3.04
CA VAL A 128 -0.47 -10.46 4.15
C VAL A 128 -0.13 -9.20 4.94
N THR A 129 -0.15 -9.29 6.27
CA THR A 129 0.25 -8.20 7.16
C THR A 129 1.30 -8.69 8.16
N PRO A 130 2.30 -7.86 8.57
CA PRO A 130 3.32 -8.26 9.52
C PRO A 130 2.85 -8.26 10.97
N SER A 131 1.62 -7.80 11.24
CA SER A 131 1.10 -7.67 12.60
C SER A 131 -0.42 -7.82 12.67
N GLN A 132 -0.92 -8.24 13.82
CA GLN A 132 -2.34 -8.28 14.12
C GLN A 132 -2.98 -6.88 14.07
N TRP A 133 -2.24 -5.85 14.49
CA TRP A 133 -2.70 -4.48 14.41
C TRP A 133 -3.05 -4.09 12.96
N LEU A 134 -2.12 -4.28 12.01
CA LEU A 134 -2.38 -3.92 10.61
C LEU A 134 -3.49 -4.77 10.00
N LYS A 135 -3.58 -6.06 10.34
CA LYS A 135 -4.71 -6.91 9.96
C LYS A 135 -6.04 -6.29 10.39
N GLY A 136 -6.17 -5.91 11.68
CA GLY A 136 -7.39 -5.28 12.20
C GLY A 136 -7.74 -3.95 11.53
N GLN A 137 -6.74 -3.22 11.01
CA GLN A 137 -6.98 -2.02 10.20
C GLN A 137 -7.51 -2.39 8.80
N VAL A 138 -6.91 -3.35 8.12
CA VAL A 138 -7.35 -3.83 6.80
C VAL A 138 -8.80 -4.32 6.85
N GLU A 139 -9.16 -5.09 7.86
CA GLU A 139 -10.50 -5.65 8.07
C GLU A 139 -11.59 -4.58 8.32
N GLN A 140 -11.20 -3.35 8.65
CA GLN A 140 -12.11 -2.20 8.79
C GLN A 140 -12.11 -1.28 7.55
N SER A 141 -11.26 -1.57 6.56
CA SER A 141 -11.09 -0.76 5.35
C SER A 141 -11.94 -1.26 4.19
N PHE A 142 -11.83 -0.62 3.04
CA PHE A 142 -12.46 -1.11 1.80
C PHE A 142 -11.82 -2.40 1.25
N LEU A 143 -10.73 -2.88 1.85
CA LEU A 143 -10.07 -4.16 1.51
C LEU A 143 -10.57 -5.34 2.37
N LYS A 144 -11.54 -5.12 3.25
CA LYS A 144 -12.07 -6.09 4.23
C LYS A 144 -12.59 -7.41 3.64
N ASP A 145 -12.96 -7.40 2.37
CA ASP A 145 -13.53 -8.58 1.70
C ASP A 145 -12.45 -9.56 1.21
N TYR A 146 -11.16 -9.20 1.31
CA TYR A 146 -10.05 -10.10 1.00
C TYR A 146 -9.64 -10.95 2.20
N PRO A 147 -9.17 -12.19 1.97
CA PRO A 147 -8.50 -12.98 3.01
C PRO A 147 -7.28 -12.22 3.53
N VAL A 148 -7.13 -12.11 4.85
CA VAL A 148 -5.97 -11.46 5.49
C VAL A 148 -5.24 -12.45 6.39
N VAL A 149 -3.97 -12.69 6.10
CA VAL A 149 -3.08 -13.57 6.86
C VAL A 149 -2.01 -12.75 7.57
N VAL A 150 -1.71 -13.07 8.82
CA VAL A 150 -0.61 -12.43 9.56
C VAL A 150 0.64 -13.30 9.43
N ILE A 151 1.68 -12.74 8.84
CA ILE A 151 3.02 -13.34 8.76
C ILE A 151 4.02 -12.31 9.27
N PRO A 152 4.52 -12.45 10.52
CA PRO A 152 5.50 -11.53 11.07
C PRO A 152 6.78 -11.47 10.25
N ASN A 153 7.45 -10.32 10.27
CA ASN A 153 8.77 -10.19 9.65
C ASN A 153 9.78 -11.10 10.35
N GLY A 154 10.54 -11.83 9.55
CA GLY A 154 11.66 -12.64 10.04
C GLY A 154 12.85 -11.76 10.44
N ILE A 155 13.59 -12.21 11.48
CA ILE A 155 14.86 -11.61 11.91
C ILE A 155 15.91 -12.69 12.08
N ASP A 156 17.17 -12.36 11.92
CA ASP A 156 18.27 -13.27 12.25
C ASP A 156 18.45 -13.30 13.78
N GLN A 157 17.95 -14.35 14.40
CA GLN A 157 18.00 -14.52 15.86
C GLN A 157 19.43 -14.74 16.41
N ARG A 158 20.41 -15.01 15.57
CA ARG A 158 21.83 -15.07 15.97
C ARG A 158 22.40 -13.67 16.22
N VAL A 159 21.86 -12.68 15.53
CA VAL A 159 22.25 -11.27 15.65
C VAL A 159 21.32 -10.53 16.60
N PHE A 160 20.00 -10.75 16.45
CA PHE A 160 18.97 -10.08 17.24
C PHE A 160 18.42 -11.03 18.30
N HIS A 161 19.06 -11.03 19.47
CA HIS A 161 18.64 -11.80 20.65
C HIS A 161 18.66 -10.93 21.91
N PRO A 162 17.92 -11.30 22.94
CA PRO A 162 17.96 -10.58 24.22
C PRO A 162 19.38 -10.57 24.79
N THR A 163 19.89 -9.37 25.08
CA THR A 163 21.21 -9.16 25.69
C THR A 163 21.08 -8.19 26.85
N ASP A 164 22.02 -8.27 27.80
CA ASP A 164 22.11 -7.28 28.89
C ASP A 164 22.53 -5.92 28.33
N GLY A 165 21.59 -4.97 28.27
CA GLY A 165 21.80 -3.60 27.81
C GLY A 165 22.11 -2.61 28.94
N THR A 166 22.40 -3.05 30.17
CA THR A 166 22.59 -2.17 31.33
C THR A 166 23.67 -1.13 31.09
N ALA A 167 24.77 -1.52 30.45
CA ALA A 167 25.88 -0.62 30.11
C ALA A 167 25.54 0.44 29.07
N LEU A 168 24.49 0.20 28.23
CA LEU A 168 24.06 1.13 27.16
C LEU A 168 22.98 2.10 27.65
N ARG A 169 22.43 1.90 28.83
CA ARG A 169 21.36 2.73 29.40
C ARG A 169 21.87 3.79 30.36
N GLN A 170 23.20 3.90 30.56
CA GLN A 170 23.88 4.94 31.30
C GLN A 170 24.19 6.12 30.37
#